data_640becb60536144eb46db0a43d46da9c
#
_entry.id   640becb60536144eb46db0a43d46da9c
#
_cell.length_a   1.000
_cell.length_b   1.000
_cell.length_c   1.000
_cell.angle_alpha   90.00
_cell.angle_beta   90.00
_cell.angle_gamma   90.00
#
_symmetry.space_group_name_H-M   'P 1'
#
loop_
_entity.id
_entity.type
_entity.pdbx_description
1 polymer ?
#
loop_
_entity_poly.entity_id
_entity_poly.type
_entity_poly.pdbx_seq_one_letter_code
_entity_poly.pdbx_strand_id
1 'polypeptide(L)'
;MMTTIFVTGGTGLTGANVCQQLIERGDEVRALVRNPDEAPALAAIGVNLIQGDITDSSDVRRAAEGADAAIHCAALLGGARQDLADFEAVNMTGTSNVLDAGRDLGMRRVVALSTGTFFDLGAGVSAEEAPVLDNPPDDPYTVTKLAAFREVHARAAAGEDVLTCHPGAIYGPSLVPHRALHPTSFNAILLGALRGRTPMFLDFPVTWVAASDVASGSIAALDRGVAGERYWLVGRPEDEKSTAAGCNRACELAGVDHRVQDLDYRSDPEGLTAAFGPTLMAIAEAAAKATRTPRQCDNPTSRRLGYQPMSLDEGLGLLILWLRELGKI
;
A
#
# COMPACT_ATOMS: atom_id res chain seq x y z
N MET A 1 16.01 -21.35 10.33
CA MET A 1 16.40 -20.50 11.49
C MET A 1 15.33 -19.43 11.62
N MET A 2 14.97 -19.06 12.84
CA MET A 2 14.08 -17.92 13.11
C MET A 2 14.78 -16.66 12.65
N THR A 3 14.08 -15.81 11.89
CA THR A 3 14.63 -14.57 11.31
C THR A 3 13.96 -13.39 12.00
N THR A 4 14.73 -12.38 12.35
CA THR A 4 14.18 -11.14 12.93
C THR A 4 13.92 -10.11 11.84
N ILE A 5 12.69 -9.69 11.67
CA ILE A 5 12.28 -8.74 10.63
C ILE A 5 11.87 -7.39 11.26
N PHE A 6 12.52 -6.33 10.80
CA PHE A 6 12.12 -4.97 11.13
C PHE A 6 10.98 -4.49 10.23
N VAL A 7 9.88 -4.04 10.83
CA VAL A 7 8.71 -3.54 10.09
C VAL A 7 8.41 -2.10 10.49
N THR A 8 8.28 -1.21 9.52
CA THR A 8 7.75 0.14 9.76
C THR A 8 6.33 0.24 9.24
N GLY A 9 5.53 1.12 9.84
CA GLY A 9 4.11 1.22 9.48
C GLY A 9 3.28 0.01 9.92
N GLY A 10 3.76 -0.77 10.90
CA GLY A 10 3.13 -1.99 11.40
C GLY A 10 1.69 -1.82 11.89
N THR A 11 1.27 -0.60 12.26
CA THR A 11 -0.12 -0.31 12.65
C THR A 11 -1.04 -0.01 11.45
N GLY A 12 -0.49 0.27 10.26
CA GLY A 12 -1.26 0.49 9.04
C GLY A 12 -1.88 -0.80 8.49
N LEU A 13 -2.80 -0.67 7.52
CA LEU A 13 -3.50 -1.81 6.93
C LEU A 13 -2.54 -2.89 6.42
N THR A 14 -1.58 -2.50 5.59
CA THR A 14 -0.59 -3.44 5.01
C THR A 14 0.40 -3.94 6.06
N GLY A 15 0.99 -3.03 6.84
CA GLY A 15 2.01 -3.39 7.82
C GLY A 15 1.49 -4.33 8.92
N ALA A 16 0.23 -4.19 9.34
CA ALA A 16 -0.40 -5.11 10.29
C ALA A 16 -0.54 -6.54 9.72
N ASN A 17 -0.91 -6.65 8.44
CA ASN A 17 -0.96 -7.94 7.74
C ASN A 17 0.45 -8.54 7.54
N VAL A 18 1.46 -7.71 7.26
CA VAL A 18 2.87 -8.14 7.20
C VAL A 18 3.31 -8.69 8.56
N CYS A 19 3.10 -7.94 9.64
CA CYS A 19 3.45 -8.38 10.99
C CYS A 19 2.77 -9.71 11.34
N GLN A 20 1.47 -9.83 11.08
CA GLN A 20 0.72 -11.04 11.36
C GLN A 20 1.29 -12.25 10.61
N GLN A 21 1.49 -12.16 9.30
CA GLN A 21 2.00 -13.29 8.50
C GLN A 21 3.44 -13.67 8.85
N LEU A 22 4.29 -12.71 9.21
CA LEU A 22 5.65 -12.99 9.68
C LEU A 22 5.61 -13.78 11.00
N ILE A 23 4.79 -13.39 11.97
CA ILE A 23 4.60 -14.12 13.21
C ILE A 23 4.03 -15.54 12.95
N GLU A 24 3.02 -15.66 12.09
CA GLU A 24 2.44 -16.96 11.69
C GLU A 24 3.47 -17.87 11.02
N ARG A 25 4.43 -17.29 10.30
CA ARG A 25 5.56 -18.00 9.69
C ARG A 25 6.62 -18.45 10.71
N GLY A 26 6.59 -17.88 11.92
CA GLY A 26 7.55 -18.18 12.99
C GLY A 26 8.77 -17.25 13.03
N ASP A 27 8.69 -16.09 12.40
CA ASP A 27 9.72 -15.04 12.51
C ASP A 27 9.51 -14.20 13.77
N GLU A 28 10.58 -13.55 14.23
CA GLU A 28 10.50 -12.45 15.17
C GLU A 28 10.21 -11.14 14.43
N VAL A 29 9.27 -10.36 14.94
CA VAL A 29 8.92 -9.07 14.34
C VAL A 29 9.18 -7.94 15.31
N ARG A 30 9.98 -6.97 14.86
CA ARG A 30 10.25 -5.70 15.54
C ARG A 30 9.56 -4.59 14.75
N ALA A 31 8.53 -3.98 15.32
CA ALA A 31 7.75 -2.95 14.63
C ALA A 31 7.95 -1.57 15.26
N LEU A 32 8.44 -0.60 14.47
CA LEU A 32 8.48 0.81 14.88
C LEU A 32 7.08 1.40 14.81
N VAL A 33 6.58 1.90 15.93
CA VAL A 33 5.24 2.48 16.05
C VAL A 33 5.29 3.77 16.90
N ARG A 34 4.48 4.76 16.55
CA ARG A 34 4.43 6.02 17.31
C ARG A 34 3.79 5.83 18.68
N ASN A 35 2.77 5.00 18.76
CA ASN A 35 2.08 4.67 20.00
C ASN A 35 1.77 3.16 20.06
N PRO A 36 2.49 2.38 20.89
CA PRO A 36 2.23 0.95 21.06
C PRO A 36 0.81 0.62 21.54
N ASP A 37 0.21 1.50 22.35
CA ASP A 37 -1.12 1.28 22.93
C ASP A 37 -2.24 1.28 21.87
N GLU A 38 -1.97 1.80 20.67
CA GLU A 38 -2.90 1.75 19.54
C GLU A 38 -3.00 0.37 18.86
N ALA A 39 -2.11 -0.55 19.18
CA ALA A 39 -2.02 -1.85 18.50
C ALA A 39 -1.90 -3.05 19.47
N PRO A 40 -2.74 -3.17 20.50
CA PRO A 40 -2.64 -4.25 21.49
C PRO A 40 -2.80 -5.64 20.85
N ALA A 41 -3.57 -5.76 19.77
CA ALA A 41 -3.73 -7.02 19.05
C ALA A 41 -2.44 -7.50 18.39
N LEU A 42 -1.59 -6.59 17.90
CA LEU A 42 -0.27 -6.95 17.37
C LEU A 42 0.67 -7.43 18.50
N ALA A 43 0.67 -6.73 19.63
CA ALA A 43 1.44 -7.18 20.80
C ALA A 43 0.99 -8.57 21.29
N ALA A 44 -0.33 -8.81 21.30
CA ALA A 44 -0.92 -10.08 21.73
C ALA A 44 -0.51 -11.28 20.85
N ILE A 45 -0.22 -11.09 19.58
CA ILE A 45 0.29 -12.14 18.68
C ILE A 45 1.82 -12.28 18.72
N GLY A 46 2.53 -11.47 19.52
CA GLY A 46 3.97 -11.58 19.72
C GLY A 46 4.83 -10.57 18.95
N VAL A 47 4.23 -9.54 18.32
CA VAL A 47 4.99 -8.45 17.69
C VAL A 47 5.64 -7.60 18.77
N ASN A 48 6.95 -7.40 18.68
CA ASN A 48 7.69 -6.47 19.54
C ASN A 48 7.48 -5.03 19.05
N LEU A 49 6.55 -4.31 19.69
CA LEU A 49 6.24 -2.92 19.38
C LEU A 49 7.27 -1.98 20.04
N ILE A 50 8.01 -1.25 19.25
CA ILE A 50 9.05 -0.32 19.70
C ILE A 50 8.57 1.10 19.41
N GLN A 51 8.41 1.89 20.47
CA GLN A 51 7.98 3.27 20.32
C GLN A 51 9.06 4.14 19.69
N GLY A 52 8.66 4.97 18.70
CA GLY A 52 9.54 5.94 18.04
C GLY A 52 8.89 6.53 16.79
N ASP A 53 9.59 7.49 16.21
CA ASP A 53 9.16 8.15 14.97
C ASP A 53 10.11 7.78 13.82
N ILE A 54 9.54 7.54 12.65
CA ILE A 54 10.32 7.19 11.46
C ILE A 54 11.18 8.35 10.95
N THR A 55 10.82 9.59 11.31
CA THR A 55 11.56 10.79 10.95
C THR A 55 12.79 11.00 11.82
N ASP A 56 12.91 10.28 12.95
CA ASP A 56 14.09 10.26 13.82
C ASP A 56 14.98 9.04 13.50
N SER A 57 16.16 9.29 12.98
CA SER A 57 17.10 8.24 12.59
C SER A 57 17.57 7.40 13.78
N SER A 58 17.62 7.97 14.98
CA SER A 58 18.02 7.25 16.20
C SER A 58 16.94 6.27 16.66
N ASP A 59 15.68 6.65 16.53
CA ASP A 59 14.53 5.80 16.80
C ASP A 59 14.47 4.62 15.82
N VAL A 60 14.65 4.91 14.52
CA VAL A 60 14.69 3.88 13.47
C VAL A 60 15.82 2.91 13.74
N ARG A 61 17.05 3.39 13.99
CA ARG A 61 18.22 2.55 14.28
C ARG A 61 17.99 1.66 15.50
N ARG A 62 17.49 2.22 16.61
CA ARG A 62 17.17 1.47 17.84
C ARG A 62 16.12 0.38 17.58
N ALA A 63 15.08 0.70 16.84
CA ALA A 63 14.02 -0.26 16.52
C ALA A 63 14.50 -1.37 15.58
N ALA A 64 15.42 -1.06 14.69
CA ALA A 64 16.00 -1.97 13.71
C ALA A 64 17.14 -2.84 14.25
N GLU A 65 17.66 -2.56 15.44
CA GLU A 65 18.82 -3.26 16.02
C GLU A 65 18.56 -4.76 16.18
N GLY A 66 19.44 -5.59 15.64
CA GLY A 66 19.34 -7.05 15.65
C GLY A 66 18.38 -7.63 14.60
N ALA A 67 17.84 -6.82 13.71
CA ALA A 67 17.04 -7.33 12.61
C ALA A 67 17.90 -7.82 11.43
N ASP A 68 17.51 -8.94 10.83
CA ASP A 68 18.19 -9.55 9.68
C ASP A 68 17.75 -8.90 8.35
N ALA A 69 16.57 -8.32 8.30
CA ALA A 69 16.00 -7.69 7.11
C ALA A 69 14.86 -6.72 7.49
N ALA A 70 14.40 -5.91 6.54
CA ALA A 70 13.32 -4.96 6.80
C ALA A 70 12.23 -4.94 5.72
N ILE A 71 10.98 -4.69 6.15
CA ILE A 71 9.86 -4.31 5.27
C ILE A 71 9.36 -2.93 5.70
N HIS A 72 9.54 -1.96 4.81
CA HIS A 72 9.16 -0.57 5.03
C HIS A 72 7.78 -0.29 4.45
N CYS A 73 6.74 -0.30 5.31
CA CYS A 73 5.35 0.00 4.95
C CYS A 73 4.90 1.40 5.36
N ALA A 74 5.70 2.12 6.16
CA ALA A 74 5.31 3.44 6.63
C ALA A 74 5.26 4.44 5.47
N ALA A 75 4.14 5.15 5.37
CA ALA A 75 3.97 6.26 4.44
C ALA A 75 2.84 7.18 4.92
N LEU A 76 2.93 8.44 4.55
CA LEU A 76 1.85 9.40 4.62
C LEU A 76 1.07 9.31 3.30
N LEU A 77 -0.24 9.03 3.36
CA LEU A 77 -1.07 8.73 2.18
C LEU A 77 -1.90 9.94 1.69
N GLY A 78 -1.82 11.05 2.38
CA GLY A 78 -2.64 12.22 2.09
C GLY A 78 -3.81 12.38 3.08
N GLY A 79 -4.35 13.59 3.07
CA GLY A 79 -5.44 14.02 3.93
C GLY A 79 -5.54 15.55 3.88
N ALA A 80 -6.69 16.11 4.22
CA ALA A 80 -7.03 17.51 3.97
C ALA A 80 -6.21 18.56 4.75
N ARG A 81 -5.21 18.19 5.56
CA ARG A 81 -4.48 19.11 6.46
C ARG A 81 -2.97 18.85 6.56
N GLN A 82 -2.37 18.15 5.60
CA GLN A 82 -0.95 17.86 5.63
C GLN A 82 -0.26 18.67 4.53
N ASP A 83 0.82 19.34 4.87
CA ASP A 83 1.63 20.10 3.92
C ASP A 83 2.73 19.23 3.29
N LEU A 84 3.45 19.76 2.31
CA LEU A 84 4.52 19.06 1.64
C LEU A 84 5.61 18.63 2.62
N ALA A 85 5.92 19.44 3.63
CA ALA A 85 6.97 19.15 4.61
C ALA A 85 6.66 17.90 5.43
N ASP A 86 5.39 17.66 5.80
CA ASP A 86 4.98 16.44 6.47
C ASP A 86 5.22 15.20 5.58
N PHE A 87 4.89 15.32 4.28
CA PHE A 87 5.14 14.23 3.32
C PHE A 87 6.64 13.98 3.11
N GLU A 88 7.45 15.03 2.99
CA GLU A 88 8.91 14.92 2.87
C GLU A 88 9.51 14.25 4.10
N ALA A 89 9.10 14.67 5.29
CA ALA A 89 9.59 14.08 6.53
C ALA A 89 9.29 12.59 6.62
N VAL A 90 8.06 12.17 6.34
CA VAL A 90 7.66 10.76 6.49
C VAL A 90 8.09 9.92 5.29
N ASN A 91 7.79 10.37 4.05
CA ASN A 91 7.97 9.53 2.86
C ASN A 91 9.40 9.56 2.31
N MET A 92 10.13 10.66 2.46
CA MET A 92 11.52 10.78 2.00
C MET A 92 12.51 10.51 3.14
N THR A 93 12.54 11.37 4.16
CA THR A 93 13.48 11.22 5.27
C THR A 93 13.27 9.90 6.01
N GLY A 94 12.01 9.51 6.25
CA GLY A 94 11.69 8.22 6.86
C GLY A 94 12.19 7.02 6.05
N THR A 95 12.07 7.06 4.70
CA THR A 95 12.64 6.03 3.83
C THR A 95 14.17 6.01 3.92
N SER A 96 14.83 7.18 3.83
CA SER A 96 16.28 7.28 3.95
C SER A 96 16.77 6.70 5.29
N ASN A 97 16.10 7.00 6.40
CA ASN A 97 16.45 6.49 7.73
C ASN A 97 16.37 4.95 7.79
N VAL A 98 15.37 4.34 7.15
CA VAL A 98 15.25 2.87 7.09
C VAL A 98 16.35 2.25 6.23
N LEU A 99 16.65 2.85 5.09
CA LEU A 99 17.71 2.37 4.20
C LEU A 99 19.09 2.50 4.87
N ASP A 100 19.36 3.62 5.56
CA ASP A 100 20.59 3.82 6.31
C ASP A 100 20.74 2.81 7.45
N ALA A 101 19.66 2.58 8.22
CA ALA A 101 19.66 1.55 9.25
C ALA A 101 19.94 0.15 8.67
N GLY A 102 19.32 -0.18 7.52
CA GLY A 102 19.55 -1.45 6.82
C GLY A 102 21.02 -1.65 6.44
N ARG A 103 21.63 -0.64 5.81
CA ARG A 103 23.05 -0.64 5.45
C ARG A 103 23.95 -0.74 6.69
N ASP A 104 23.75 0.14 7.68
CA ASP A 104 24.65 0.31 8.83
C ASP A 104 24.57 -0.88 9.81
N LEU A 105 23.44 -1.57 9.86
CA LEU A 105 23.24 -2.76 10.68
C LEU A 105 23.49 -4.07 9.90
N GLY A 106 23.82 -3.98 8.60
CA GLY A 106 24.15 -5.16 7.78
C GLY A 106 22.98 -6.06 7.47
N MET A 107 21.77 -5.48 7.33
CA MET A 107 20.59 -6.25 6.94
C MET A 107 20.79 -6.85 5.56
N ARG A 108 20.36 -8.12 5.38
CA ARG A 108 20.46 -8.82 4.10
C ARG A 108 19.61 -8.17 2.99
N ARG A 109 18.52 -7.50 3.34
CA ARG A 109 17.59 -6.86 2.39
C ARG A 109 16.65 -5.86 3.05
N VAL A 110 16.31 -4.79 2.32
CA VAL A 110 15.22 -3.88 2.65
C VAL A 110 14.19 -3.89 1.51
N VAL A 111 12.94 -4.20 1.81
CA VAL A 111 11.79 -4.09 0.89
C VAL A 111 11.02 -2.83 1.21
N ALA A 112 10.90 -1.89 0.26
CA ALA A 112 10.16 -0.65 0.44
C ALA A 112 8.84 -0.67 -0.34
N LEU A 113 7.72 -0.42 0.33
CA LEU A 113 6.44 -0.24 -0.34
C LEU A 113 6.39 1.14 -1.02
N SER A 114 6.05 1.14 -2.29
CA SER A 114 5.96 2.31 -3.15
C SER A 114 4.52 2.45 -3.68
N THR A 115 4.34 3.07 -4.84
CA THR A 115 3.05 3.29 -5.51
C THR A 115 3.23 3.20 -7.02
N GLY A 116 2.14 3.03 -7.75
CA GLY A 116 2.11 3.06 -9.21
C GLY A 116 1.81 4.44 -9.83
N THR A 117 1.53 5.46 -9.02
CA THR A 117 0.95 6.73 -9.49
C THR A 117 1.84 7.56 -10.42
N PHE A 118 3.13 7.31 -10.45
CA PHE A 118 4.11 8.04 -11.26
C PHE A 118 4.65 7.26 -12.46
N PHE A 119 4.12 6.07 -12.75
CA PHE A 119 4.54 5.30 -13.93
C PHE A 119 3.61 5.53 -15.12
N ASP A 120 4.19 5.51 -16.31
CA ASP A 120 3.43 5.47 -17.57
C ASP A 120 2.98 4.04 -17.87
N LEU A 121 1.84 3.68 -17.28
CA LEU A 121 1.21 2.38 -17.52
C LEU A 121 0.59 2.28 -18.92
N GLY A 122 0.59 3.37 -19.69
CA GLY A 122 0.19 3.45 -21.09
C GLY A 122 1.29 3.17 -22.11
N ALA A 123 2.53 2.94 -21.67
CA ALA A 123 3.68 2.78 -22.57
C ALA A 123 3.71 1.47 -23.37
N GLY A 124 2.76 0.55 -23.20
CA GLY A 124 2.68 -0.71 -23.95
C GLY A 124 3.68 -1.78 -23.53
N VAL A 125 4.27 -1.63 -22.34
CA VAL A 125 5.17 -2.59 -21.69
C VAL A 125 4.50 -3.15 -20.44
N SER A 126 5.10 -4.17 -19.80
CA SER A 126 4.59 -4.65 -18.52
C SER A 126 4.67 -3.53 -17.45
N ALA A 127 3.81 -3.59 -16.44
CA ALA A 127 3.81 -2.59 -15.37
C ALA A 127 5.18 -2.48 -14.68
N GLU A 128 5.91 -3.59 -14.56
CA GLU A 128 7.25 -3.63 -13.96
C GLU A 128 8.33 -2.96 -14.81
N GLU A 129 8.11 -2.83 -16.12
CA GLU A 129 9.01 -2.16 -17.06
C GLU A 129 8.57 -0.74 -17.40
N ALA A 130 7.36 -0.34 -16.96
CA ALA A 130 6.79 0.96 -17.29
C ALA A 130 7.76 2.09 -16.90
N PRO A 131 8.04 3.05 -17.79
CA PRO A 131 8.87 4.20 -17.46
C PRO A 131 8.16 5.11 -16.47
N VAL A 132 8.93 5.92 -15.77
CA VAL A 132 8.35 7.06 -15.02
C VAL A 132 7.77 8.05 -16.02
N LEU A 133 6.59 8.60 -15.73
CA LEU A 133 5.97 9.65 -16.53
C LEU A 133 6.92 10.85 -16.71
N ASP A 134 6.95 11.46 -17.89
CA ASP A 134 7.71 12.70 -18.13
C ASP A 134 7.19 13.83 -17.23
N ASN A 135 5.88 13.90 -17.02
CA ASN A 135 5.21 14.85 -16.14
C ASN A 135 4.33 14.07 -15.14
N PRO A 136 4.92 13.51 -14.07
CA PRO A 136 4.14 12.83 -13.03
C PRO A 136 3.25 13.84 -12.30
N PRO A 137 2.15 13.39 -11.67
CA PRO A 137 1.35 14.26 -10.80
C PRO A 137 2.22 15.00 -9.78
N ASP A 138 1.96 16.29 -9.58
CA ASP A 138 2.71 17.20 -8.71
C ASP A 138 2.14 17.29 -7.28
N ASP A 139 1.21 16.41 -6.94
CA ASP A 139 0.68 16.33 -5.58
C ASP A 139 1.76 15.85 -4.59
N PRO A 140 1.70 16.28 -3.30
CA PRO A 140 2.73 15.98 -2.30
C PRO A 140 3.00 14.48 -2.12
N TYR A 141 1.98 13.63 -2.23
CA TYR A 141 2.14 12.18 -2.11
C TYR A 141 2.97 11.62 -3.27
N THR A 142 2.56 11.90 -4.51
CA THR A 142 3.24 11.38 -5.71
C THR A 142 4.68 11.88 -5.79
N VAL A 143 4.91 13.17 -5.56
CA VAL A 143 6.26 13.77 -5.58
C VAL A 143 7.19 13.09 -4.58
N THR A 144 6.77 12.92 -3.33
CA THR A 144 7.61 12.34 -2.27
C THR A 144 7.80 10.82 -2.44
N LYS A 145 6.79 10.09 -2.92
CA LYS A 145 6.92 8.66 -3.24
C LYS A 145 7.83 8.42 -4.44
N LEU A 146 7.82 9.30 -5.45
CA LEU A 146 8.76 9.24 -6.57
C LEU A 146 10.21 9.52 -6.11
N ALA A 147 10.42 10.49 -5.22
CA ALA A 147 11.73 10.77 -4.67
C ALA A 147 12.27 9.56 -3.87
N ALA A 148 11.45 8.99 -2.99
CA ALA A 148 11.82 7.77 -2.25
C ALA A 148 12.10 6.58 -3.17
N PHE A 149 11.29 6.38 -4.22
CA PHE A 149 11.53 5.35 -5.23
C PHE A 149 12.90 5.54 -5.91
N ARG A 150 13.23 6.76 -6.34
CA ARG A 150 14.52 7.07 -6.97
C ARG A 150 15.70 6.80 -6.02
N GLU A 151 15.55 7.11 -4.75
CA GLU A 151 16.57 6.82 -3.74
C GLU A 151 16.81 5.32 -3.60
N VAL A 152 15.76 4.52 -3.42
CA VAL A 152 15.88 3.06 -3.33
C VAL A 152 16.63 2.49 -4.54
N HIS A 153 16.27 2.93 -5.75
CA HIS A 153 16.92 2.44 -6.98
C HIS A 153 18.35 2.94 -7.15
N ALA A 154 18.66 4.16 -6.69
CA ALA A 154 20.04 4.65 -6.67
C ALA A 154 20.93 3.85 -5.71
N ARG A 155 20.41 3.48 -4.54
CA ARG A 155 21.11 2.63 -3.57
C ARG A 155 21.30 1.20 -4.09
N ALA A 156 20.29 0.64 -4.75
CA ALA A 156 20.44 -0.67 -5.40
C ALA A 156 21.54 -0.64 -6.47
N ALA A 157 21.59 0.41 -7.29
CA ALA A 157 22.65 0.61 -8.29
C ALA A 157 24.05 0.78 -7.64
N ALA A 158 24.10 1.26 -6.40
CA ALA A 158 25.35 1.35 -5.61
C ALA A 158 25.70 0.02 -4.90
N GLY A 159 24.90 -1.04 -5.06
CA GLY A 159 25.18 -2.39 -4.55
C GLY A 159 24.47 -2.74 -3.24
N GLU A 160 23.56 -1.91 -2.73
CA GLU A 160 22.74 -2.25 -1.57
C GLU A 160 21.61 -3.24 -2.00
N ASP A 161 21.29 -4.23 -1.17
CA ASP A 161 20.19 -5.16 -1.44
C ASP A 161 18.86 -4.54 -1.00
N VAL A 162 18.34 -3.67 -1.85
CA VAL A 162 17.09 -2.93 -1.67
C VAL A 162 16.21 -3.06 -2.91
N LEU A 163 14.90 -3.11 -2.73
CA LEU A 163 13.93 -3.25 -3.82
C LEU A 163 12.59 -2.60 -3.47
N THR A 164 11.71 -2.46 -4.46
CA THR A 164 10.40 -1.82 -4.26
C THR A 164 9.24 -2.76 -4.60
N CYS A 165 8.17 -2.67 -3.80
CA CYS A 165 6.86 -3.27 -4.07
C CYS A 165 5.82 -2.19 -4.33
N HIS A 166 5.01 -2.36 -5.37
CA HIS A 166 4.03 -1.39 -5.84
C HIS A 166 2.62 -1.99 -5.75
N PRO A 167 1.90 -1.77 -4.63
CA PRO A 167 0.55 -2.30 -4.49
C PRO A 167 -0.47 -1.48 -5.26
N GLY A 168 -1.59 -2.12 -5.59
CA GLY A 168 -2.79 -1.48 -6.14
C GLY A 168 -3.66 -0.84 -5.07
N ALA A 169 -4.99 -0.86 -5.29
CA ALA A 169 -6.01 -0.38 -4.35
C ALA A 169 -6.19 -1.39 -3.20
N ILE A 170 -5.55 -1.11 -2.06
CA ILE A 170 -5.46 -2.06 -0.94
C ILE A 170 -6.73 -2.00 -0.09
N TYR A 171 -7.33 -3.16 0.16
CA TYR A 171 -8.48 -3.32 1.05
C TYR A 171 -8.37 -4.62 1.86
N GLY A 172 -9.25 -4.82 2.85
CA GLY A 172 -9.33 -6.08 3.58
C GLY A 172 -9.22 -5.95 5.10
N PRO A 173 -9.31 -7.07 5.83
CA PRO A 173 -9.22 -7.11 7.29
C PRO A 173 -7.87 -6.64 7.84
N SER A 174 -7.87 -6.25 9.12
CA SER A 174 -6.65 -5.90 9.85
C SER A 174 -6.83 -6.08 11.36
N LEU A 175 -5.75 -6.42 12.06
CA LEU A 175 -5.69 -6.45 13.51
C LEU A 175 -5.74 -5.04 14.15
N VAL A 176 -5.62 -3.98 13.34
CA VAL A 176 -5.69 -2.58 13.79
C VAL A 176 -6.84 -1.84 13.08
N PRO A 177 -8.12 -2.11 13.47
CA PRO A 177 -9.29 -1.68 12.71
C PRO A 177 -9.40 -0.17 12.51
N HIS A 178 -9.08 0.64 13.54
CA HIS A 178 -9.19 2.10 13.45
C HIS A 178 -8.24 2.70 12.40
N ARG A 179 -7.08 2.08 12.16
CA ARG A 179 -6.14 2.47 11.11
C ARG A 179 -6.59 1.95 9.73
N ALA A 180 -7.06 0.71 9.68
CA ALA A 180 -7.55 0.11 8.45
C ALA A 180 -8.80 0.81 7.88
N LEU A 181 -9.61 1.41 8.76
CA LEU A 181 -10.82 2.17 8.41
C LEU A 181 -10.59 3.69 8.38
N HIS A 182 -9.32 4.13 8.24
CA HIS A 182 -9.02 5.55 8.08
C HIS A 182 -9.80 6.14 6.88
N PRO A 183 -10.32 7.38 6.96
CA PRO A 183 -11.17 7.98 5.91
C PRO A 183 -10.60 7.96 4.49
N THR A 184 -9.27 7.97 4.34
CA THR A 184 -8.60 7.92 3.03
C THR A 184 -8.38 6.49 2.50
N SER A 185 -8.79 5.45 3.23
CA SER A 185 -8.60 4.05 2.84
C SER A 185 -9.72 3.55 1.92
N PHE A 186 -9.41 2.59 1.05
CA PHE A 186 -10.44 1.89 0.27
C PHE A 186 -11.42 1.13 1.16
N ASN A 187 -11.00 0.67 2.34
CA ASN A 187 -11.90 0.09 3.33
C ASN A 187 -13.00 1.07 3.78
N ALA A 188 -12.65 2.35 3.97
CA ALA A 188 -13.64 3.37 4.37
C ALA A 188 -14.63 3.65 3.23
N ILE A 189 -14.17 3.65 1.98
CA ILE A 189 -15.02 3.81 0.80
C ILE A 189 -16.00 2.63 0.69
N LEU A 190 -15.50 1.40 0.78
CA LEU A 190 -16.30 0.17 0.77
C LEU A 190 -17.32 0.13 1.93
N LEU A 191 -16.88 0.50 3.13
CA LEU A 191 -17.77 0.62 4.29
C LEU A 191 -18.85 1.69 4.08
N GLY A 192 -18.49 2.81 3.46
CA GLY A 192 -19.44 3.87 3.08
C GLY A 192 -20.53 3.35 2.14
N ALA A 193 -20.14 2.59 1.11
CA ALA A 193 -21.06 1.96 0.17
C ALA A 193 -21.97 0.94 0.88
N LEU A 194 -21.41 0.04 1.68
CA LEU A 194 -22.16 -0.96 2.46
C LEU A 194 -23.15 -0.33 3.44
N ARG A 195 -22.95 0.92 3.82
CA ARG A 195 -23.87 1.71 4.68
C ARG A 195 -24.79 2.64 3.90
N GLY A 196 -24.79 2.57 2.56
CA GLY A 196 -25.59 3.46 1.72
C GLY A 196 -25.17 4.93 1.75
N ARG A 197 -23.90 5.23 2.10
CA ARG A 197 -23.38 6.60 2.30
C ARG A 197 -22.48 7.10 1.17
N THR A 198 -22.08 6.24 0.24
CA THR A 198 -21.26 6.59 -0.92
C THR A 198 -22.13 6.55 -2.17
N PRO A 199 -22.70 7.67 -2.62
CA PRO A 199 -23.63 7.69 -3.75
C PRO A 199 -22.89 7.58 -5.10
N MET A 200 -21.68 8.07 -5.19
CA MET A 200 -20.90 8.12 -6.43
C MET A 200 -19.39 8.13 -6.14
N PHE A 201 -18.59 7.72 -7.13
CA PHE A 201 -17.13 7.81 -7.07
C PHE A 201 -16.56 8.04 -8.48
N LEU A 202 -15.33 8.59 -8.56
CA LEU A 202 -14.67 8.88 -9.84
C LEU A 202 -14.50 7.60 -10.68
N ASP A 203 -14.84 7.71 -11.97
CA ASP A 203 -14.72 6.60 -12.92
C ASP A 203 -13.29 6.50 -13.46
N PHE A 204 -12.53 5.61 -12.86
CA PHE A 204 -11.25 5.13 -13.39
C PHE A 204 -10.98 3.71 -12.88
N PRO A 205 -10.29 2.87 -13.68
CA PRO A 205 -9.99 1.51 -13.27
C PRO A 205 -8.96 1.52 -12.14
N VAL A 206 -9.17 0.65 -11.15
CA VAL A 206 -8.24 0.36 -10.08
C VAL A 206 -7.95 -1.14 -10.03
N THR A 207 -6.72 -1.50 -9.69
CA THR A 207 -6.32 -2.87 -9.43
C THR A 207 -6.56 -3.18 -7.96
N TRP A 208 -7.69 -3.81 -7.66
CA TRP A 208 -8.06 -4.20 -6.30
C TRP A 208 -7.13 -5.30 -5.78
N VAL A 209 -6.63 -5.15 -4.57
CA VAL A 209 -5.75 -6.16 -3.95
C VAL A 209 -6.02 -6.27 -2.46
N ALA A 210 -6.13 -7.50 -1.95
CA ALA A 210 -6.28 -7.71 -0.53
C ALA A 210 -4.98 -7.37 0.23
N ALA A 211 -5.11 -6.79 1.41
CA ALA A 211 -3.97 -6.43 2.26
C ALA A 211 -3.11 -7.64 2.64
N SER A 212 -3.74 -8.80 2.82
CA SER A 212 -3.06 -10.07 3.04
C SER A 212 -2.21 -10.51 1.85
N ASP A 213 -2.65 -10.24 0.61
CA ASP A 213 -1.88 -10.56 -0.59
C ASP A 213 -0.69 -9.61 -0.75
N VAL A 214 -0.89 -8.32 -0.47
CA VAL A 214 0.23 -7.36 -0.45
C VAL A 214 1.28 -7.77 0.59
N ALA A 215 0.84 -8.25 1.76
CA ALA A 215 1.74 -8.75 2.79
C ALA A 215 2.51 -9.99 2.31
N SER A 216 1.82 -10.99 1.77
CA SER A 216 2.46 -12.21 1.26
C SER A 216 3.43 -11.94 0.11
N GLY A 217 3.07 -11.02 -0.81
CA GLY A 217 3.93 -10.58 -1.90
C GLY A 217 5.18 -9.84 -1.41
N SER A 218 5.03 -8.97 -0.39
CA SER A 218 6.16 -8.25 0.22
C SER A 218 7.12 -9.20 0.94
N ILE A 219 6.59 -10.19 1.65
CA ILE A 219 7.37 -11.25 2.29
C ILE A 219 8.08 -12.12 1.24
N ALA A 220 7.39 -12.45 0.15
CA ALA A 220 8.00 -13.19 -0.97
C ALA A 220 9.14 -12.39 -1.62
N ALA A 221 8.98 -11.07 -1.77
CA ALA A 221 10.02 -10.18 -2.28
C ALA A 221 11.21 -10.08 -1.30
N LEU A 222 10.95 -10.09 0.01
CA LEU A 222 11.99 -10.15 1.05
C LEU A 222 12.86 -11.41 0.92
N ASP A 223 12.23 -12.55 0.64
CA ASP A 223 12.91 -13.85 0.57
C ASP A 223 13.58 -14.11 -0.79
N ARG A 224 12.92 -13.76 -1.89
CA ARG A 224 13.27 -14.19 -3.25
C ARG A 224 13.47 -13.07 -4.25
N GLY A 225 13.21 -11.82 -3.85
CA GLY A 225 13.37 -10.66 -4.73
C GLY A 225 14.82 -10.45 -5.17
N VAL A 226 15.01 -9.62 -6.15
CA VAL A 226 16.33 -9.20 -6.69
C VAL A 226 16.51 -7.71 -6.43
N ALA A 227 17.69 -7.33 -5.95
CA ALA A 227 18.03 -5.93 -5.68
C ALA A 227 17.79 -5.05 -6.91
N GLY A 228 17.15 -3.90 -6.72
CA GLY A 228 16.81 -2.96 -7.77
C GLY A 228 15.61 -3.34 -8.61
N GLU A 229 15.00 -4.51 -8.45
CA GLU A 229 13.75 -4.86 -9.14
C GLU A 229 12.53 -4.19 -8.49
N ARG A 230 11.46 -4.11 -9.29
CA ARG A 230 10.15 -3.59 -8.92
C ARG A 230 9.14 -4.72 -8.98
N TYR A 231 8.33 -4.89 -7.95
CA TYR A 231 7.31 -5.94 -7.87
C TYR A 231 5.93 -5.32 -7.73
N TRP A 232 5.05 -5.58 -8.70
CA TRP A 232 3.67 -5.12 -8.65
C TRP A 232 2.81 -6.10 -7.87
N LEU A 233 2.33 -5.65 -6.72
CA LEU A 233 1.47 -6.42 -5.83
C LEU A 233 0.02 -5.97 -6.03
N VAL A 234 -0.59 -6.46 -7.08
CA VAL A 234 -1.93 -6.11 -7.54
C VAL A 234 -2.82 -7.35 -7.61
N GLY A 235 -4.12 -7.17 -7.73
CA GLY A 235 -5.07 -8.27 -7.86
C GLY A 235 -5.02 -8.94 -9.23
N ARG A 236 -6.02 -9.76 -9.50
CA ARG A 236 -6.14 -10.48 -10.77
C ARG A 236 -6.55 -9.52 -11.90
N PRO A 237 -6.12 -9.74 -13.15
CA PRO A 237 -6.49 -8.90 -14.29
C PRO A 237 -8.00 -8.75 -14.49
N GLU A 238 -8.77 -9.82 -14.26
CA GLU A 238 -10.23 -9.84 -14.36
C GLU A 238 -10.94 -9.03 -13.29
N ASP A 239 -10.24 -8.71 -12.22
CA ASP A 239 -10.75 -7.94 -11.07
C ASP A 239 -10.43 -6.43 -11.13
N GLU A 240 -9.76 -5.97 -12.21
CA GLU A 240 -9.59 -4.55 -12.49
C GLU A 240 -10.94 -3.92 -12.81
N LYS A 241 -11.40 -3.00 -11.96
CA LYS A 241 -12.73 -2.36 -12.04
C LYS A 241 -12.64 -0.93 -11.51
N SER A 242 -13.63 -0.10 -11.86
CA SER A 242 -13.80 1.20 -11.20
C SER A 242 -14.09 1.03 -9.70
N THR A 243 -13.85 2.07 -8.92
CA THR A 243 -14.16 2.07 -7.49
C THR A 243 -15.65 1.86 -7.24
N ALA A 244 -16.52 2.46 -8.06
CA ALA A 244 -17.96 2.26 -7.97
C ALA A 244 -18.35 0.81 -8.26
N ALA A 245 -17.76 0.17 -9.28
CA ALA A 245 -18.02 -1.24 -9.59
C ALA A 245 -17.55 -2.18 -8.46
N GLY A 246 -16.40 -1.90 -7.84
CA GLY A 246 -15.92 -2.64 -6.65
C GLY A 246 -16.86 -2.49 -5.45
N CYS A 247 -17.33 -1.27 -5.18
CA CYS A 247 -18.34 -1.00 -4.15
C CYS A 247 -19.66 -1.72 -4.42
N ASN A 248 -20.13 -1.69 -5.65
CA ASN A 248 -21.37 -2.37 -6.06
C ASN A 248 -21.24 -3.87 -5.87
N ARG A 249 -20.09 -4.46 -6.20
CA ARG A 249 -19.84 -5.87 -5.95
C ARG A 249 -19.84 -6.22 -4.46
N ALA A 250 -19.25 -5.36 -3.60
CA ALA A 250 -19.33 -5.52 -2.16
C ALA A 250 -20.79 -5.49 -1.64
N CYS A 251 -21.60 -4.55 -2.13
CA CYS A 251 -23.03 -4.46 -1.79
C CYS A 251 -23.80 -5.72 -2.20
N GLU A 252 -23.56 -6.25 -3.41
CA GLU A 252 -24.17 -7.50 -3.89
C GLU A 252 -23.82 -8.68 -2.97
N LEU A 253 -22.54 -8.87 -2.65
CA LEU A 253 -22.08 -9.95 -1.78
C LEU A 253 -22.62 -9.83 -0.34
N ALA A 254 -22.83 -8.61 0.13
CA ALA A 254 -23.39 -8.37 1.46
C ALA A 254 -24.91 -8.42 1.52
N GLY A 255 -25.63 -8.46 0.38
CA GLY A 255 -27.07 -8.35 0.30
C GLY A 255 -27.61 -6.95 0.60
N VAL A 256 -26.82 -5.90 0.30
CA VAL A 256 -27.17 -4.49 0.52
C VAL A 256 -27.73 -3.90 -0.76
N ASP A 257 -28.97 -3.37 -0.69
CA ASP A 257 -29.60 -2.67 -1.82
C ASP A 257 -29.14 -1.21 -1.90
N HIS A 258 -27.89 -1.03 -2.37
CA HIS A 258 -27.30 0.29 -2.62
C HIS A 258 -26.45 0.22 -3.89
N ARG A 259 -26.42 1.32 -4.64
CA ARG A 259 -25.60 1.45 -5.85
C ARG A 259 -24.78 2.73 -5.81
N VAL A 260 -23.49 2.59 -6.05
CA VAL A 260 -22.53 3.69 -6.26
C VAL A 260 -22.46 3.96 -7.75
N GLN A 261 -22.60 5.21 -8.15
CA GLN A 261 -22.55 5.62 -9.56
C GLN A 261 -21.12 6.00 -9.94
N ASP A 262 -20.71 5.65 -11.17
CA ASP A 262 -19.48 6.15 -11.77
C ASP A 262 -19.65 7.62 -12.17
N LEU A 263 -18.66 8.45 -11.83
CA LEU A 263 -18.65 9.89 -12.04
C LEU A 263 -17.48 10.26 -12.96
N ASP A 264 -17.78 10.76 -14.17
CA ASP A 264 -16.75 11.22 -15.09
C ASP A 264 -15.93 12.36 -14.46
N TYR A 265 -14.66 12.15 -14.22
CA TYR A 265 -13.75 13.13 -13.63
C TYR A 265 -13.62 14.43 -14.45
N ARG A 266 -14.03 14.41 -15.74
CA ARG A 266 -14.02 15.56 -16.65
C ARG A 266 -15.28 16.42 -16.57
N SER A 267 -16.34 15.95 -15.91
CA SER A 267 -17.65 16.62 -15.88
C SER A 267 -17.63 17.94 -15.12
N ASP A 268 -16.85 18.03 -14.05
CA ASP A 268 -16.66 19.24 -13.22
C ASP A 268 -15.29 19.16 -12.51
N PRO A 269 -14.18 19.42 -13.21
CA PRO A 269 -12.84 19.24 -12.63
C PRO A 269 -12.59 20.06 -11.36
N GLU A 270 -13.11 21.28 -11.27
CA GLU A 270 -12.91 22.15 -10.09
C GLU A 270 -13.69 21.63 -8.89
N GLY A 271 -14.98 21.35 -9.05
CA GLY A 271 -15.83 20.81 -7.98
C GLY A 271 -15.38 19.42 -7.53
N LEU A 272 -14.96 18.59 -8.47
CA LEU A 272 -14.45 17.24 -8.16
C LEU A 272 -13.10 17.30 -7.45
N THR A 273 -12.21 18.23 -7.82
CA THR A 273 -10.96 18.45 -7.09
C THR A 273 -11.23 18.90 -5.64
N ALA A 274 -12.23 19.78 -5.45
CA ALA A 274 -12.62 20.19 -4.10
C ALA A 274 -13.23 19.04 -3.27
N ALA A 275 -13.97 18.14 -3.92
CA ALA A 275 -14.63 17.01 -3.26
C ALA A 275 -13.70 15.82 -2.98
N PHE A 276 -12.85 15.44 -3.92
CA PHE A 276 -12.00 14.23 -3.89
C PHE A 276 -10.52 14.50 -3.63
N GLY A 277 -10.11 15.75 -3.74
CA GLY A 277 -8.71 16.18 -3.58
C GLY A 277 -7.87 16.05 -4.86
N PRO A 278 -6.78 16.82 -4.97
CA PRO A 278 -5.95 16.88 -6.17
C PRO A 278 -5.26 15.55 -6.49
N THR A 279 -4.81 14.82 -5.49
CA THR A 279 -4.14 13.51 -5.66
C THR A 279 -5.06 12.51 -6.36
N LEU A 280 -6.30 12.37 -5.92
CA LEU A 280 -7.23 11.39 -6.52
C LEU A 280 -7.65 11.81 -7.93
N MET A 281 -7.80 13.10 -8.19
CA MET A 281 -8.07 13.63 -9.53
C MET A 281 -6.90 13.36 -10.49
N ALA A 282 -5.67 13.58 -10.05
CA ALA A 282 -4.48 13.28 -10.84
C ALA A 282 -4.34 11.77 -11.14
N ILE A 283 -4.66 10.92 -10.17
CA ILE A 283 -4.70 9.45 -10.36
C ILE A 283 -5.77 9.08 -11.38
N ALA A 284 -6.98 9.63 -11.30
CA ALA A 284 -8.06 9.37 -12.25
C ALA A 284 -7.67 9.77 -13.68
N GLU A 285 -7.03 10.92 -13.85
CA GLU A 285 -6.55 11.41 -15.13
C GLU A 285 -5.44 10.52 -15.71
N ALA A 286 -4.47 10.12 -14.90
CA ALA A 286 -3.39 9.22 -15.30
C ALA A 286 -3.93 7.82 -15.67
N ALA A 287 -4.82 7.25 -14.84
CA ALA A 287 -5.44 5.96 -15.09
C ALA A 287 -6.28 5.96 -16.38
N ALA A 288 -7.01 7.02 -16.65
CA ALA A 288 -7.79 7.15 -17.88
C ALA A 288 -6.91 7.22 -19.15
N LYS A 289 -5.70 7.74 -19.05
CA LYS A 289 -4.72 7.71 -20.14
C LYS A 289 -4.15 6.30 -20.35
N ALA A 290 -4.04 5.52 -19.28
CA ALA A 290 -3.51 4.14 -19.29
C ALA A 290 -4.48 3.09 -19.84
N THR A 291 -5.78 3.37 -19.98
CA THR A 291 -6.83 2.39 -20.37
C THR A 291 -6.70 1.77 -21.77
N ARG A 292 -5.70 2.16 -22.56
CA ARG A 292 -5.49 1.65 -23.94
C ARG A 292 -4.42 0.57 -24.07
N THR A 293 -3.84 0.09 -22.97
CA THR A 293 -2.62 -0.75 -23.00
C THR A 293 -2.63 -1.86 -21.95
N PRO A 294 -1.63 -2.77 -21.96
CA PRO A 294 -1.64 -3.95 -21.11
C PRO A 294 -1.92 -3.63 -19.64
N ARG A 295 -2.80 -4.42 -19.08
CA ARG A 295 -3.34 -4.25 -17.75
C ARG A 295 -2.23 -4.22 -16.71
N GLN A 296 -2.35 -3.33 -15.74
CA GLN A 296 -1.46 -3.23 -14.59
C GLN A 296 -1.26 -4.58 -13.86
N CYS A 297 -2.24 -5.48 -13.99
CA CYS A 297 -2.22 -6.80 -13.38
C CYS A 297 -1.37 -7.83 -14.14
N ASP A 298 -0.90 -7.55 -15.33
CA ASP A 298 0.02 -8.46 -16.02
C ASP A 298 1.47 -8.17 -15.61
N ASN A 299 1.91 -8.82 -14.56
CA ASN A 299 3.23 -8.62 -13.97
C ASN A 299 4.02 -9.94 -13.87
N PRO A 300 4.79 -10.29 -14.90
CA PRO A 300 5.54 -11.55 -14.94
C PRO A 300 6.57 -11.68 -13.80
N THR A 301 7.11 -10.57 -13.31
CA THR A 301 8.13 -10.58 -12.25
C THR A 301 7.52 -10.99 -10.90
N SER A 302 6.33 -10.49 -10.56
CA SER A 302 5.63 -10.93 -9.35
C SER A 302 5.26 -12.41 -9.40
N ARG A 303 4.95 -12.95 -10.61
CA ARG A 303 4.73 -14.40 -10.77
C ARG A 303 5.97 -15.22 -10.44
N ARG A 304 7.19 -14.71 -10.72
CA ARG A 304 8.45 -15.38 -10.33
C ARG A 304 8.62 -15.48 -8.81
N LEU A 305 7.99 -14.60 -8.04
CA LEU A 305 7.92 -14.70 -6.59
C LEU A 305 6.89 -15.73 -6.09
N GLY A 306 6.13 -16.37 -6.98
CA GLY A 306 5.00 -17.22 -6.59
C GLY A 306 3.83 -16.43 -6.02
N TYR A 307 3.73 -15.15 -6.34
CA TYR A 307 2.65 -14.27 -5.92
C TYR A 307 1.34 -14.63 -6.64
N GLN A 308 0.33 -15.01 -5.86
CA GLN A 308 -0.98 -15.43 -6.36
C GLN A 308 -2.07 -14.72 -5.54
N PRO A 309 -2.57 -13.56 -6.01
CA PRO A 309 -3.61 -12.84 -5.28
C PRO A 309 -4.94 -13.60 -5.33
N MET A 310 -5.71 -13.51 -4.25
CA MET A 310 -7.09 -13.98 -4.23
C MET A 310 -7.97 -13.18 -5.20
N SER A 311 -9.15 -13.71 -5.54
CA SER A 311 -10.13 -12.97 -6.32
C SER A 311 -10.71 -11.79 -5.52
N LEU A 312 -11.23 -10.78 -6.22
CA LEU A 312 -11.94 -9.68 -5.58
C LEU A 312 -13.09 -10.18 -4.71
N ASP A 313 -13.84 -11.17 -5.19
CA ASP A 313 -14.98 -11.73 -4.45
C ASP A 313 -14.56 -12.40 -3.13
N GLU A 314 -13.48 -13.17 -3.14
CA GLU A 314 -12.90 -13.78 -1.92
C GLU A 314 -12.47 -12.69 -0.93
N GLY A 315 -11.72 -11.69 -1.40
CA GLY A 315 -11.23 -10.61 -0.55
C GLY A 315 -12.35 -9.74 0.02
N LEU A 316 -13.36 -9.39 -0.80
CA LEU A 316 -14.54 -8.66 -0.34
C LEU A 316 -15.36 -9.49 0.66
N GLY A 317 -15.48 -10.80 0.46
CA GLY A 317 -16.11 -11.70 1.42
C GLY A 317 -15.45 -11.64 2.79
N LEU A 318 -14.11 -11.69 2.84
CA LEU A 318 -13.34 -11.56 4.08
C LEU A 318 -13.54 -10.18 4.74
N LEU A 319 -13.53 -9.11 3.94
CA LEU A 319 -13.79 -7.76 4.46
C LEU A 319 -15.19 -7.64 5.07
N ILE A 320 -16.21 -8.16 4.39
CA ILE A 320 -17.61 -8.12 4.85
C ILE A 320 -17.75 -8.87 6.18
N LEU A 321 -17.18 -10.07 6.29
CA LEU A 321 -17.17 -10.85 7.53
C LEU A 321 -16.52 -10.06 8.67
N TRP A 322 -15.33 -9.53 8.44
CA TRP A 322 -14.61 -8.71 9.42
C TRP A 322 -15.38 -7.47 9.85
N LEU A 323 -16.04 -6.76 8.92
CA LEU A 323 -16.86 -5.60 9.24
C LEU A 323 -18.09 -5.96 10.09
N ARG A 324 -18.68 -7.15 9.86
CA ARG A 324 -19.77 -7.70 10.69
C ARG A 324 -19.29 -8.04 12.10
N GLU A 325 -18.14 -8.69 12.25
CA GLU A 325 -17.52 -9.00 13.55
C GLU A 325 -17.23 -7.73 14.35
N LEU A 326 -16.84 -6.65 13.68
CA LEU A 326 -16.64 -5.34 14.30
C LEU A 326 -17.95 -4.57 14.57
N GLY A 327 -19.11 -5.10 14.21
CA GLY A 327 -20.41 -4.42 14.32
C GLY A 327 -20.51 -3.15 13.47
N LYS A 328 -19.79 -3.12 12.31
CA LYS A 328 -19.79 -1.96 11.43
C LYS A 328 -20.88 -2.03 10.34
N ILE A 329 -21.35 -3.22 10.02
CA ILE A 329 -22.47 -3.49 9.10
C ILE A 329 -23.31 -4.64 9.63
#